data_362efeda97cd291e2833afdac31a05c3
#
_entry.id   362efeda97cd291e2833afdac31a05c3
#
_cell.length_a   1.000
_cell.length_b   1.000
_cell.length_c   1.000
_cell.angle_alpha   90.00
_cell.angle_beta   90.00
_cell.angle_gamma   90.00
#
_symmetry.space_group_name_H-M   'P 1'
#
loop_
_entity.id
_entity.type
_entity.pdbx_description
1 polymer ?
#
loop_
_entity_poly.entity_id
_entity_poly.type
_entity_poly.pdbx_seq_one_letter_code
_entity_poly.pdbx_strand_id
1 'polypeptide(L)'
;MESKENKHSPTGISRLDNVIDIIWKVMICVVVAGSLHFGRRIIIAERFKIPTESMLPTLEAGDKVWVNKLLYGARIYTSFNFEDHAPLRCFRMPGIRKIRPGDVICFNYPLGYDKWTEIEFKINYVYCKRVVGVPGDSIGINDGITWNNNYDGFLGSLKYQMMVQNTPDSILWANQMMMAMPFSYPWWTIKNLGPLYIPEKGVMVSLDQGGRSIYGPVIRYETGSWPSDEMTSYTFKNNYYFAFGDYSVDSKDSRYFGFIPEDFIIGIVAGKKVKNNPNQTY
;
A
#
# COMPACT_ATOMS: atom_id res chain seq x y z
N MET A 1 37.41 -55.10 -52.89
CA MET A 1 36.85 -55.57 -51.61
C MET A 1 36.31 -54.33 -50.90
N GLU A 2 35.06 -54.00 -51.21
CA GLU A 2 34.38 -52.85 -50.56
C GLU A 2 33.75 -53.30 -49.24
N SER A 3 34.17 -52.74 -48.13
CA SER A 3 33.53 -52.90 -46.82
C SER A 3 32.25 -52.13 -46.76
N LYS A 4 31.12 -52.84 -46.75
CA LYS A 4 29.81 -52.22 -46.45
C LYS A 4 29.76 -51.74 -44.99
N GLU A 5 29.75 -50.43 -44.76
CA GLU A 5 29.42 -49.84 -43.50
C GLU A 5 27.96 -50.14 -43.15
N ASN A 6 27.79 -50.95 -42.11
CA ASN A 6 26.48 -51.26 -41.56
C ASN A 6 25.94 -50.05 -40.74
N LYS A 7 25.12 -49.24 -41.36
CA LYS A 7 24.36 -48.22 -40.65
C LYS A 7 23.37 -48.89 -39.68
N HIS A 8 23.75 -49.01 -38.42
CA HIS A 8 22.85 -49.41 -37.35
C HIS A 8 21.70 -48.39 -37.26
N SER A 9 20.48 -48.80 -37.60
CA SER A 9 19.29 -48.03 -37.26
C SER A 9 19.14 -48.01 -35.74
N PRO A 10 18.83 -46.85 -35.14
CA PRO A 10 18.69 -46.75 -33.68
C PRO A 10 17.59 -47.72 -33.21
N THR A 11 17.96 -48.61 -32.28
CA THR A 11 17.04 -49.59 -31.69
C THR A 11 15.90 -48.84 -30.98
N GLY A 12 14.70 -49.45 -30.88
CA GLY A 12 13.51 -48.80 -30.24
C GLY A 12 13.79 -48.25 -28.85
N ILE A 13 14.73 -48.83 -28.12
CA ILE A 13 15.20 -48.39 -26.80
C ILE A 13 15.84 -46.98 -26.89
N SER A 14 16.73 -46.73 -27.85
CA SER A 14 17.38 -45.42 -28.01
C SER A 14 16.41 -44.29 -28.42
N ARG A 15 15.30 -44.63 -29.08
CA ARG A 15 14.24 -43.67 -29.38
C ARG A 15 13.43 -43.32 -28.14
N LEU A 16 13.15 -44.29 -27.27
CA LEU A 16 12.44 -44.09 -26.01
C LEU A 16 13.25 -43.19 -25.05
N ASP A 17 14.56 -43.48 -24.92
CA ASP A 17 15.48 -42.68 -24.10
C ASP A 17 15.54 -41.22 -24.59
N ASN A 18 15.59 -40.99 -25.90
CA ASN A 18 15.55 -39.64 -26.47
C ASN A 18 14.22 -38.91 -26.16
N VAL A 19 13.09 -39.62 -26.22
CA VAL A 19 11.78 -39.05 -25.88
C VAL A 19 11.70 -38.68 -24.39
N ILE A 20 12.18 -39.55 -23.52
CA ILE A 20 12.25 -39.30 -22.08
C ILE A 20 13.13 -38.07 -21.77
N ASP A 21 14.31 -37.98 -22.42
CA ASP A 21 15.22 -36.84 -22.24
C ASP A 21 14.59 -35.50 -22.71
N ILE A 22 13.85 -35.51 -23.82
CA ILE A 22 13.11 -34.36 -24.30
C ILE A 22 12.03 -33.96 -23.29
N ILE A 23 11.26 -34.92 -22.76
CA ILE A 23 10.21 -34.66 -21.76
C ILE A 23 10.82 -34.00 -20.51
N TRP A 24 11.94 -34.55 -20.01
CA TRP A 24 12.65 -33.96 -18.86
C TRP A 24 13.12 -32.53 -19.10
N LYS A 25 13.71 -32.25 -20.27
CA LYS A 25 14.15 -30.90 -20.64
C LYS A 25 12.98 -29.92 -20.70
N VAL A 26 11.87 -30.34 -21.31
CA VAL A 26 10.65 -29.52 -21.38
C VAL A 26 10.11 -29.25 -19.97
N MET A 27 10.04 -30.28 -19.13
CA MET A 27 9.58 -30.13 -17.75
C MET A 27 10.46 -29.16 -16.94
N ILE A 28 11.79 -29.27 -17.05
CA ILE A 28 12.72 -28.33 -16.40
C ILE A 28 12.50 -26.93 -16.92
N CYS A 29 12.35 -26.71 -18.22
CA CYS A 29 12.07 -25.38 -18.79
C CYS A 29 10.77 -24.77 -18.25
N VAL A 30 9.71 -25.58 -18.12
CA VAL A 30 8.42 -25.12 -17.56
C VAL A 30 8.57 -24.74 -16.09
N VAL A 31 9.27 -25.56 -15.29
CA VAL A 31 9.53 -25.26 -13.86
C VAL A 31 10.37 -23.99 -13.72
N VAL A 32 11.43 -23.84 -14.50
CA VAL A 32 12.29 -22.63 -14.46
C VAL A 32 11.50 -21.39 -14.90
N ALA A 33 10.75 -21.47 -16.00
CA ALA A 33 9.92 -20.35 -16.47
C ALA A 33 8.84 -19.96 -15.45
N GLY A 34 8.19 -20.95 -14.83
CA GLY A 34 7.23 -20.76 -13.75
C GLY A 34 7.87 -20.08 -12.55
N SER A 35 9.02 -20.56 -12.08
CA SER A 35 9.75 -20.00 -10.95
C SER A 35 10.19 -18.55 -11.21
N LEU A 36 10.67 -18.24 -12.40
CA LEU A 36 11.03 -16.88 -12.81
C LEU A 36 9.80 -15.96 -12.87
N HIS A 37 8.67 -16.47 -13.38
CA HIS A 37 7.43 -15.71 -13.42
C HIS A 37 6.92 -15.36 -12.01
N PHE A 38 6.89 -16.34 -11.11
CA PHE A 38 6.50 -16.10 -9.70
C PHE A 38 7.48 -15.20 -8.97
N GLY A 39 8.78 -15.45 -9.11
CA GLY A 39 9.83 -14.61 -8.52
C GLY A 39 9.70 -13.16 -8.93
N ARG A 40 9.45 -12.89 -10.21
CA ARG A 40 9.20 -11.54 -10.71
C ARG A 40 7.98 -10.88 -10.02
N ARG A 41 6.86 -11.59 -9.86
CA ARG A 41 5.66 -11.06 -9.19
C ARG A 41 5.88 -10.79 -7.70
N ILE A 42 6.63 -11.63 -7.03
CA ILE A 42 6.90 -11.48 -5.60
C ILE A 42 7.87 -10.31 -5.35
N ILE A 43 8.96 -10.23 -6.13
CA ILE A 43 10.10 -9.36 -5.84
C ILE A 43 10.06 -8.05 -6.64
N ILE A 44 9.71 -8.09 -7.94
CA ILE A 44 9.94 -6.95 -8.84
C ILE A 44 8.71 -6.08 -8.97
N ALA A 45 7.62 -6.61 -9.53
CA ALA A 45 6.43 -5.82 -9.81
C ALA A 45 5.18 -6.69 -9.92
N GLU A 46 4.07 -6.12 -9.48
CA GLU A 46 2.75 -6.72 -9.58
C GLU A 46 1.75 -5.75 -10.22
N ARG A 47 0.74 -6.30 -10.88
CA ARG A 47 -0.29 -5.51 -11.53
C ARG A 47 -1.57 -5.55 -10.71
N PHE A 48 -2.11 -4.38 -10.39
CA PHE A 48 -3.39 -4.22 -9.72
C PHE A 48 -4.39 -3.51 -10.63
N LYS A 49 -5.68 -3.86 -10.49
CA LYS A 49 -6.79 -3.13 -11.11
C LYS A 49 -7.36 -2.18 -10.08
N ILE A 50 -7.56 -0.92 -10.46
CA ILE A 50 -8.16 0.10 -9.61
C ILE A 50 -9.68 -0.06 -9.64
N PRO A 51 -10.33 -0.33 -8.50
CA PRO A 51 -11.77 -0.58 -8.47
C PRO A 51 -12.62 0.68 -8.31
N THR A 52 -12.06 1.78 -7.79
CA THR A 52 -12.80 2.99 -7.37
C THR A 52 -12.19 4.25 -7.96
N GLU A 53 -12.94 5.35 -7.87
CA GLU A 53 -12.54 6.67 -8.37
C GLU A 53 -11.78 7.54 -7.36
N SER A 54 -11.50 7.01 -6.17
CA SER A 54 -10.88 7.77 -5.06
C SER A 54 -9.52 8.40 -5.38
N MET A 55 -8.90 8.04 -6.50
CA MET A 55 -7.62 8.58 -6.98
C MET A 55 -7.76 9.46 -8.22
N LEU A 56 -8.98 9.90 -8.58
CA LEU A 56 -9.18 10.87 -9.67
C LEU A 56 -8.43 12.19 -9.38
N PRO A 57 -7.85 12.82 -10.38
CA PRO A 57 -7.78 12.44 -11.79
C PRO A 57 -6.58 11.54 -12.12
N THR A 58 -5.75 11.20 -11.12
CA THR A 58 -4.50 10.45 -11.33
C THR A 58 -4.75 9.02 -11.80
N LEU A 59 -5.71 8.32 -11.18
CA LEU A 59 -6.12 6.97 -11.53
C LEU A 59 -7.65 6.90 -11.60
N GLU A 60 -8.16 6.21 -12.63
CA GLU A 60 -9.58 6.02 -12.86
C GLU A 60 -10.01 4.57 -12.53
N ALA A 61 -11.30 4.38 -12.23
CA ALA A 61 -11.85 3.06 -12.05
C ALA A 61 -11.65 2.20 -13.31
N GLY A 62 -11.06 1.01 -13.12
CA GLY A 62 -10.71 0.10 -14.21
C GLY A 62 -9.29 0.22 -14.75
N ASP A 63 -8.53 1.26 -14.37
CA ASP A 63 -7.10 1.35 -14.68
C ASP A 63 -6.33 0.14 -14.15
N LYS A 64 -5.28 -0.24 -14.89
CA LYS A 64 -4.32 -1.26 -14.46
C LYS A 64 -3.01 -0.58 -14.14
N VAL A 65 -2.61 -0.61 -12.87
CA VAL A 65 -1.36 -0.02 -12.39
C VAL A 65 -0.28 -1.07 -12.20
N TRP A 66 0.96 -0.68 -12.49
CA TRP A 66 2.13 -1.46 -12.13
C TRP A 66 2.67 -0.96 -10.80
N VAL A 67 2.73 -1.85 -9.82
CA VAL A 67 3.31 -1.58 -8.51
C VAL A 67 4.72 -2.15 -8.48
N ASN A 68 5.69 -1.27 -8.42
CA ASN A 68 7.10 -1.62 -8.34
C ASN A 68 7.48 -1.89 -6.88
N LYS A 69 7.83 -3.13 -6.60
CA LYS A 69 8.22 -3.58 -5.26
C LYS A 69 9.70 -3.33 -4.98
N LEU A 70 10.56 -3.31 -6.02
CA LEU A 70 12.00 -3.06 -5.85
C LEU A 70 12.30 -1.63 -5.39
N LEU A 71 11.46 -0.66 -5.79
CA LEU A 71 11.71 0.74 -5.40
C LEU A 71 11.77 0.89 -3.88
N TYR A 72 10.87 0.26 -3.15
CA TYR A 72 10.79 0.34 -1.70
C TYR A 72 11.35 -0.91 -0.98
N GLY A 73 11.56 -1.97 -1.71
CA GLY A 73 11.92 -3.30 -1.21
C GLY A 73 10.71 -4.24 -1.14
N ALA A 74 10.87 -5.42 -1.71
CA ALA A 74 9.81 -6.43 -1.71
C ALA A 74 9.53 -6.93 -0.28
N ARG A 75 8.26 -7.07 0.04
CA ARG A 75 7.80 -7.69 1.28
C ARG A 75 7.73 -9.21 1.10
N ILE A 76 8.46 -9.94 1.93
CA ILE A 76 8.52 -11.40 1.91
C ILE A 76 7.83 -11.93 3.16
N TYR A 77 6.77 -12.70 2.97
CA TYR A 77 6.05 -13.33 4.07
C TYR A 77 6.87 -14.45 4.68
N THR A 78 6.95 -14.49 6.02
CA THR A 78 7.59 -15.57 6.78
C THR A 78 6.56 -16.51 7.40
N SER A 79 5.28 -16.15 7.33
CA SER A 79 4.14 -16.99 7.69
C SER A 79 3.04 -16.80 6.66
N PHE A 80 2.34 -17.87 6.33
CA PHE A 80 1.17 -17.88 5.44
C PHE A 80 -0.15 -18.00 6.21
N ASN A 81 -0.14 -17.76 7.51
CA ASN A 81 -1.36 -17.62 8.27
C ASN A 81 -1.89 -16.18 8.07
N PHE A 82 -2.98 -16.06 7.29
CA PHE A 82 -3.67 -14.80 6.98
C PHE A 82 -5.10 -14.79 7.51
N GLU A 83 -5.37 -15.58 8.54
CA GLU A 83 -6.65 -15.56 9.25
C GLU A 83 -6.89 -14.18 9.88
N ASP A 84 -8.15 -13.88 10.16
CA ASP A 84 -8.54 -12.65 10.83
C ASP A 84 -7.84 -12.56 12.20
N HIS A 85 -7.36 -11.37 12.54
CA HIS A 85 -6.57 -11.06 13.73
C HIS A 85 -5.17 -11.69 13.80
N ALA A 86 -4.74 -12.47 12.80
CA ALA A 86 -3.38 -12.99 12.78
C ALA A 86 -2.36 -11.85 12.53
N PRO A 87 -1.27 -11.78 13.31
CA PRO A 87 -0.26 -10.76 13.09
C PRO A 87 0.48 -11.02 11.78
N LEU A 88 0.68 -9.95 11.00
CA LEU A 88 1.50 -10.02 9.80
C LEU A 88 2.95 -10.37 10.17
N ARG A 89 3.46 -11.47 9.64
CA ARG A 89 4.86 -11.87 9.77
C ARG A 89 5.55 -11.80 8.42
N CYS A 90 6.40 -10.79 8.27
CA CYS A 90 7.16 -10.57 7.05
C CYS A 90 8.49 -9.89 7.38
N PHE A 91 9.38 -9.88 6.38
CA PHE A 91 10.52 -8.97 6.35
C PHE A 91 10.53 -8.22 5.01
N ARG A 92 11.12 -7.05 5.00
CA ARG A 92 11.28 -6.25 3.79
C ARG A 92 12.71 -6.32 3.28
N MET A 93 12.86 -6.63 2.01
CA MET A 93 14.15 -6.56 1.33
C MET A 93 14.59 -5.09 1.22
N PRO A 94 15.91 -4.81 1.14
CA PRO A 94 16.39 -3.47 0.84
C PRO A 94 15.78 -2.94 -0.47
N GLY A 95 15.30 -1.70 -0.44
CA GLY A 95 14.76 -1.02 -1.62
C GLY A 95 15.78 -0.09 -2.26
N ILE A 96 15.50 0.35 -3.48
CA ILE A 96 16.35 1.31 -4.22
C ILE A 96 16.25 2.71 -3.59
N ARG A 97 15.07 3.09 -3.07
CA ARG A 97 14.83 4.37 -2.41
C ARG A 97 13.73 4.30 -1.36
N LYS A 98 13.72 5.27 -0.48
CA LYS A 98 12.60 5.46 0.46
C LYS A 98 11.36 5.99 -0.29
N ILE A 99 10.20 5.75 0.28
CA ILE A 99 8.94 6.41 -0.10
C ILE A 99 9.06 7.90 0.24
N ARG A 100 8.45 8.75 -0.58
CA ARG A 100 8.44 10.22 -0.43
C ARG A 100 7.02 10.74 -0.45
N PRO A 101 6.74 11.90 0.15
CA PRO A 101 5.49 12.61 -0.08
C PRO A 101 5.26 12.80 -1.59
N GLY A 102 4.03 12.58 -2.04
CA GLY A 102 3.66 12.61 -3.46
C GLY A 102 3.70 11.25 -4.17
N ASP A 103 4.40 10.24 -3.66
CA ASP A 103 4.34 8.89 -4.22
C ASP A 103 2.94 8.30 -4.08
N VAL A 104 2.48 7.59 -5.10
CA VAL A 104 1.28 6.75 -4.98
C VAL A 104 1.71 5.34 -4.59
N ILE A 105 1.22 4.86 -3.46
CA ILE A 105 1.52 3.53 -2.94
C ILE A 105 0.30 2.62 -2.99
N CYS A 106 0.54 1.32 -3.16
CA CYS A 106 -0.45 0.29 -2.88
C CYS A 106 -0.09 -0.41 -1.57
N PHE A 107 -1.10 -0.60 -0.72
CA PHE A 107 -0.94 -1.17 0.62
C PHE A 107 -2.19 -1.97 1.01
N ASN A 108 -2.03 -2.88 1.97
CA ASN A 108 -3.16 -3.57 2.56
C ASN A 108 -3.91 -2.64 3.51
N TYR A 109 -5.23 -2.67 3.44
CA TYR A 109 -6.09 -1.82 4.27
C TYR A 109 -5.87 -2.10 5.76
N PRO A 110 -5.64 -1.06 6.59
CA PRO A 110 -5.14 -1.24 7.95
C PRO A 110 -6.23 -1.34 9.02
N LEU A 111 -7.50 -1.60 8.68
CA LEU A 111 -8.57 -1.70 9.68
C LEU A 111 -9.29 -3.04 9.66
N GLY A 112 -9.67 -3.49 10.86
CA GLY A 112 -10.68 -4.53 11.05
C GLY A 112 -12.07 -4.11 10.55
N TYR A 113 -12.92 -5.08 10.24
CA TYR A 113 -14.26 -4.82 9.71
C TYR A 113 -15.16 -4.06 10.69
N ASP A 114 -15.00 -4.31 11.98
CA ASP A 114 -15.97 -3.88 13.01
C ASP A 114 -15.43 -2.79 13.96
N LYS A 115 -14.15 -2.41 13.83
CA LYS A 115 -13.52 -1.52 14.80
C LYS A 115 -12.58 -0.53 14.14
N TRP A 116 -13.04 0.70 14.02
CA TRP A 116 -12.28 1.84 13.48
C TRP A 116 -11.00 2.21 14.26
N THR A 117 -10.77 1.55 15.39
CA THR A 117 -9.67 1.84 16.30
C THR A 117 -8.58 0.77 16.33
N GLU A 118 -8.73 -0.31 15.57
CA GLU A 118 -7.78 -1.43 15.57
C GLU A 118 -7.07 -1.54 14.22
N ILE A 119 -5.74 -1.49 14.25
CA ILE A 119 -4.93 -1.77 13.05
C ILE A 119 -4.85 -3.29 12.87
N GLU A 120 -5.41 -3.78 11.76
CA GLU A 120 -5.41 -5.20 11.39
C GLU A 120 -4.94 -5.38 9.95
N PHE A 121 -4.24 -6.47 9.70
CA PHE A 121 -3.80 -6.83 8.36
C PHE A 121 -4.89 -7.62 7.63
N LYS A 122 -5.25 -7.16 6.42
CA LYS A 122 -6.20 -7.84 5.53
C LYS A 122 -5.55 -8.06 4.16
N ILE A 123 -5.15 -9.30 3.86
CA ILE A 123 -4.40 -9.63 2.65
C ILE A 123 -5.17 -9.31 1.36
N ASN A 124 -6.49 -9.50 1.36
CA ASN A 124 -7.33 -9.34 0.17
C ASN A 124 -7.80 -7.91 -0.10
N TYR A 125 -7.56 -6.98 0.84
CA TYR A 125 -8.00 -5.59 0.73
C TYR A 125 -6.81 -4.69 0.42
N VAL A 126 -6.64 -4.37 -0.86
CA VAL A 126 -5.54 -3.52 -1.35
C VAL A 126 -6.09 -2.16 -1.76
N TYR A 127 -5.50 -1.12 -1.21
CA TYR A 127 -5.79 0.28 -1.50
C TYR A 127 -4.60 0.91 -2.21
N CYS A 128 -4.88 1.86 -3.11
CA CYS A 128 -3.88 2.73 -3.70
C CYS A 128 -4.21 4.17 -3.30
N LYS A 129 -3.26 4.88 -2.67
CA LYS A 129 -3.40 6.25 -2.20
C LYS A 129 -2.09 7.01 -2.36
N ARG A 130 -2.17 8.35 -2.35
CA ARG A 130 -1.00 9.23 -2.39
C ARG A 130 -0.46 9.49 -1.01
N VAL A 131 0.82 9.25 -0.81
CA VAL A 131 1.52 9.56 0.44
C VAL A 131 1.54 11.07 0.65
N VAL A 132 1.04 11.51 1.79
CA VAL A 132 1.09 12.91 2.24
C VAL A 132 2.06 13.10 3.41
N GLY A 133 2.36 12.02 4.16
CA GLY A 133 3.35 12.03 5.23
C GLY A 133 4.11 10.71 5.30
N VAL A 134 5.42 10.83 5.47
CA VAL A 134 6.34 9.72 5.74
C VAL A 134 6.82 9.78 7.19
N PRO A 135 7.46 8.71 7.72
CA PRO A 135 7.98 8.72 9.09
C PRO A 135 8.81 9.96 9.40
N GLY A 136 8.51 10.66 10.50
CA GLY A 136 9.18 11.88 10.93
C GLY A 136 8.56 13.19 10.42
N ASP A 137 7.64 13.14 9.47
CA ASP A 137 6.94 14.33 9.00
C ASP A 137 5.90 14.82 10.00
N SER A 138 5.59 16.11 9.92
CA SER A 138 4.36 16.71 10.47
C SER A 138 3.48 17.19 9.33
N ILE A 139 2.24 16.77 9.31
CA ILE A 139 1.29 17.06 8.23
C ILE A 139 0.03 17.72 8.77
N GLY A 140 -0.73 18.31 7.88
CA GLY A 140 -2.06 18.79 8.21
C GLY A 140 -2.88 19.19 7.00
N ILE A 141 -4.10 19.64 7.29
CA ILE A 141 -5.01 20.26 6.34
C ILE A 141 -5.38 21.61 6.93
N ASN A 142 -5.22 22.66 6.16
CA ASN A 142 -5.65 24.02 6.50
C ASN A 142 -6.64 24.50 5.44
N ASP A 143 -7.87 24.73 5.87
CA ASP A 143 -8.97 25.13 4.99
C ASP A 143 -9.08 24.26 3.72
N GLY A 144 -9.05 22.94 3.90
CA GLY A 144 -9.16 21.94 2.82
C GLY A 144 -7.86 21.66 2.06
N ILE A 145 -6.81 22.46 2.25
CA ILE A 145 -5.52 22.32 1.55
C ILE A 145 -4.52 21.54 2.41
N THR A 146 -4.00 20.47 1.84
CA THR A 146 -3.01 19.59 2.50
C THR A 146 -1.62 20.19 2.48
N TRP A 147 -0.93 20.15 3.62
CA TRP A 147 0.46 20.58 3.77
C TRP A 147 1.31 19.51 4.48
N ASN A 148 2.63 19.60 4.30
CA ASN A 148 3.64 18.78 4.96
C ASN A 148 4.85 19.67 5.26
N ASN A 149 5.41 19.58 6.46
CA ASN A 149 6.51 20.44 6.91
C ASN A 149 7.86 20.20 6.19
N ASN A 150 8.04 19.02 5.61
CA ASN A 150 9.27 18.60 4.93
C ASN A 150 9.12 18.49 3.41
N TYR A 151 8.02 18.98 2.85
CA TYR A 151 7.72 18.87 1.42
C TYR A 151 7.02 20.11 0.88
N ASP A 152 7.71 20.84 0.01
CA ASP A 152 7.21 22.10 -0.58
C ASP A 152 6.30 21.88 -1.80
N GLY A 153 6.20 20.63 -2.29
CA GLY A 153 5.37 20.28 -3.44
C GLY A 153 3.88 20.16 -3.09
N PHE A 154 3.03 20.30 -4.10
CA PHE A 154 1.60 20.09 -3.91
C PHE A 154 1.25 18.60 -3.76
N LEU A 155 0.40 18.28 -2.78
CA LEU A 155 0.00 16.91 -2.45
C LEU A 155 -1.45 16.66 -2.82
N GLY A 156 -1.69 15.85 -3.85
CA GLY A 156 -3.01 15.46 -4.32
C GLY A 156 -3.54 16.28 -5.49
N SER A 157 -4.85 16.52 -5.55
CA SER A 157 -5.51 17.30 -6.60
C SER A 157 -6.04 18.62 -6.06
N LEU A 158 -5.47 19.73 -6.51
CA LEU A 158 -5.91 21.07 -6.09
C LEU A 158 -7.41 21.27 -6.37
N LYS A 159 -7.88 20.83 -7.54
CA LYS A 159 -9.31 20.94 -7.91
C LYS A 159 -10.22 20.35 -6.84
N TYR A 160 -9.92 19.15 -6.36
CA TYR A 160 -10.78 18.46 -5.40
C TYR A 160 -10.57 18.95 -3.97
N GLN A 161 -9.39 19.44 -3.61
CA GLN A 161 -9.15 20.11 -2.34
C GLN A 161 -9.92 21.44 -2.26
N MET A 162 -9.92 22.22 -3.34
CA MET A 162 -10.74 23.44 -3.44
C MET A 162 -12.26 23.12 -3.43
N MET A 163 -12.68 21.97 -3.95
CA MET A 163 -14.09 21.56 -3.80
C MET A 163 -14.44 21.32 -2.32
N VAL A 164 -13.58 20.65 -1.55
CA VAL A 164 -13.77 20.49 -0.10
C VAL A 164 -13.82 21.85 0.58
N GLN A 165 -12.87 22.73 0.30
CA GLN A 165 -12.80 24.09 0.84
C GLN A 165 -14.11 24.86 0.62
N ASN A 166 -14.62 24.84 -0.61
CA ASN A 166 -15.80 25.62 -1.03
C ASN A 166 -17.14 24.94 -0.68
N THR A 167 -17.13 23.66 -0.25
CA THR A 167 -18.36 22.98 0.13
C THR A 167 -18.80 23.45 1.51
N PRO A 168 -20.07 23.91 1.69
CA PRO A 168 -20.59 24.29 2.99
C PRO A 168 -20.47 23.17 4.02
N ASP A 169 -20.12 23.51 5.26
CA ASP A 169 -19.95 22.54 6.35
C ASP A 169 -21.22 21.72 6.60
N SER A 170 -22.40 22.35 6.45
CA SER A 170 -23.69 21.66 6.57
C SER A 170 -23.85 20.50 5.58
N ILE A 171 -23.33 20.67 4.36
CA ILE A 171 -23.36 19.59 3.34
C ILE A 171 -22.36 18.49 3.70
N LEU A 172 -21.16 18.84 4.16
CA LEU A 172 -20.17 17.86 4.60
C LEU A 172 -20.67 17.05 5.80
N TRP A 173 -21.35 17.70 6.76
CA TRP A 173 -22.00 17.01 7.88
C TRP A 173 -23.13 16.09 7.45
N ALA A 174 -24.02 16.55 6.56
CA ALA A 174 -25.13 15.75 6.04
C ALA A 174 -24.67 14.48 5.32
N ASN A 175 -23.50 14.53 4.66
CA ASN A 175 -22.91 13.41 3.97
C ASN A 175 -21.92 12.58 4.83
N GLN A 176 -21.82 12.87 6.13
CA GLN A 176 -20.90 12.19 7.07
C GLN A 176 -19.40 12.29 6.67
N MET A 177 -19.05 13.32 5.92
CA MET A 177 -17.69 13.53 5.40
C MET A 177 -16.86 14.48 6.27
N MET A 178 -17.49 15.20 7.19
CA MET A 178 -16.85 16.31 7.88
C MET A 178 -15.73 15.87 8.82
N MET A 179 -15.94 14.81 9.59
CA MET A 179 -14.99 14.37 10.62
C MET A 179 -13.78 13.69 10.03
N ALA A 180 -12.58 14.09 10.48
CA ALA A 180 -11.33 13.42 10.19
C ALA A 180 -10.79 12.78 11.47
N MET A 181 -10.30 11.52 11.37
CA MET A 181 -9.84 10.71 12.49
C MET A 181 -10.80 10.82 13.70
N PRO A 182 -12.07 10.42 13.54
CA PRO A 182 -13.17 10.77 14.46
C PRO A 182 -12.97 10.30 15.90
N PHE A 183 -11.96 9.45 16.15
CA PHE A 183 -11.62 8.90 17.46
C PHE A 183 -10.47 9.66 18.15
N SER A 184 -9.84 10.60 17.44
CA SER A 184 -8.61 11.25 17.91
C SER A 184 -8.86 12.61 18.53
N TYR A 185 -9.44 13.50 17.73
CA TYR A 185 -9.79 14.86 18.14
C TYR A 185 -11.17 15.23 17.59
N PRO A 186 -12.14 15.62 18.42
CA PRO A 186 -13.50 15.90 17.96
C PRO A 186 -13.59 17.12 17.03
N TRP A 187 -12.55 17.97 16.99
CA TRP A 187 -12.49 19.15 16.10
C TRP A 187 -11.68 18.95 14.82
N TRP A 188 -11.05 17.82 14.63
CA TRP A 188 -10.40 17.54 13.36
C TRP A 188 -11.42 17.18 12.28
N THR A 189 -11.33 17.91 11.20
CA THR A 189 -12.24 17.78 10.06
C THR A 189 -11.45 17.58 8.78
N ILE A 190 -12.15 17.26 7.69
CA ILE A 190 -11.49 17.19 6.37
C ILE A 190 -11.03 18.55 5.85
N LYS A 191 -11.49 19.66 6.46
CA LYS A 191 -11.00 21.00 6.18
C LYS A 191 -9.84 21.42 7.08
N ASN A 192 -9.82 20.96 8.33
CA ASN A 192 -8.82 21.37 9.31
C ASN A 192 -8.36 20.18 10.14
N LEU A 193 -7.14 19.74 9.91
CA LEU A 193 -6.51 18.63 10.59
C LEU A 193 -5.06 18.96 10.93
N GLY A 194 -4.60 18.50 12.07
CA GLY A 194 -3.20 18.60 12.47
C GLY A 194 -2.86 19.87 13.25
N PRO A 195 -1.56 20.12 13.47
CA PRO A 195 -0.43 19.31 13.01
C PRO A 195 -0.45 17.87 13.55
N LEU A 196 -0.22 16.91 12.67
CA LEU A 196 -0.15 15.50 12.99
C LEU A 196 1.27 14.97 12.71
N TYR A 197 2.00 14.55 13.75
CA TYR A 197 3.29 13.90 13.59
C TYR A 197 3.11 12.45 13.10
N ILE A 198 3.85 12.07 12.06
CA ILE A 198 3.84 10.72 11.51
C ILE A 198 4.87 9.85 12.25
N PRO A 199 4.42 8.77 12.92
CA PRO A 199 5.31 7.96 13.75
C PRO A 199 6.53 7.42 13.01
N GLU A 200 7.71 7.68 13.58
CA GLU A 200 9.00 7.16 13.12
C GLU A 200 9.58 6.21 14.16
N LYS A 201 10.08 5.09 13.70
CA LYS A 201 10.71 4.08 14.56
C LYS A 201 11.85 4.69 15.40
N GLY A 202 11.80 4.44 16.71
CA GLY A 202 12.81 4.92 17.67
C GLY A 202 12.56 6.35 18.17
N VAL A 203 11.58 7.07 17.62
CA VAL A 203 11.23 8.41 18.09
C VAL A 203 10.21 8.31 19.22
N MET A 204 10.44 9.10 20.27
CA MET A 204 9.55 9.22 21.41
C MET A 204 8.63 10.42 21.26
N VAL A 205 7.35 10.21 21.53
CA VAL A 205 6.34 11.28 21.60
C VAL A 205 5.79 11.40 23.02
N SER A 206 5.38 12.61 23.39
CA SER A 206 4.61 12.85 24.60
C SER A 206 3.16 12.40 24.39
N LEU A 207 2.57 11.80 25.42
CA LEU A 207 1.20 11.30 25.43
C LEU A 207 0.38 12.07 26.45
N ASP A 208 -0.09 13.25 26.08
CA ASP A 208 -1.24 13.88 26.74
C ASP A 208 -2.54 13.15 26.33
N GLN A 209 -3.68 13.66 26.76
CA GLN A 209 -4.98 13.06 26.42
C GLN A 209 -5.19 12.98 24.89
N GLY A 210 -4.78 14.02 24.15
CA GLY A 210 -4.87 14.05 22.69
C GLY A 210 -3.92 13.05 22.04
N GLY A 211 -2.67 13.03 22.48
CA GLY A 211 -1.66 12.08 21.99
C GLY A 211 -2.07 10.62 22.22
N ARG A 212 -2.67 10.31 23.39
CA ARG A 212 -3.22 8.96 23.63
C ARG A 212 -4.34 8.61 22.66
N SER A 213 -5.22 9.53 22.37
CA SER A 213 -6.31 9.32 21.39
C SER A 213 -5.78 9.12 19.97
N ILE A 214 -4.81 9.95 19.53
CA ILE A 214 -4.22 9.88 18.19
C ILE A 214 -3.40 8.60 17.99
N TYR A 215 -2.50 8.30 18.94
CA TYR A 215 -1.54 7.20 18.81
C TYR A 215 -2.01 5.90 19.49
N GLY A 216 -3.14 5.91 20.18
CA GLY A 216 -3.70 4.72 20.84
C GLY A 216 -3.80 3.49 19.94
N PRO A 217 -4.37 3.60 18.71
CA PRO A 217 -4.42 2.47 17.77
C PRO A 217 -3.03 1.94 17.39
N VAL A 218 -2.05 2.84 17.22
CA VAL A 218 -0.65 2.49 16.92
C VAL A 218 -0.01 1.76 18.09
N ILE A 219 -0.14 2.30 19.30
CA ILE A 219 0.41 1.70 20.53
C ILE A 219 -0.21 0.32 20.76
N ARG A 220 -1.52 0.19 20.60
CA ARG A 220 -2.20 -1.10 20.69
C ARG A 220 -1.69 -2.10 19.65
N TYR A 221 -1.50 -1.68 18.42
CA TYR A 221 -0.95 -2.53 17.35
C TYR A 221 0.46 -3.04 17.70
N GLU A 222 1.30 -2.19 18.29
CA GLU A 222 2.69 -2.53 18.65
C GLU A 222 2.84 -3.30 19.98
N THR A 223 1.88 -3.15 20.90
CA THR A 223 1.99 -3.69 22.28
C THR A 223 0.93 -4.73 22.61
N GLY A 224 -0.16 -4.77 21.85
CA GLY A 224 -1.36 -5.58 22.15
C GLY A 224 -2.31 -4.93 23.15
N SER A 225 -1.98 -3.76 23.71
CA SER A 225 -2.77 -3.08 24.75
C SER A 225 -2.92 -1.59 24.46
N TRP A 226 -4.06 -1.01 24.86
CA TRP A 226 -4.25 0.44 24.81
C TRP A 226 -3.30 1.14 25.81
N PRO A 227 -2.86 2.39 25.48
CA PRO A 227 -2.07 3.17 26.45
C PRO A 227 -2.89 3.44 27.71
N SER A 228 -2.28 3.25 28.89
CA SER A 228 -2.90 3.62 30.15
C SER A 228 -2.87 5.13 30.37
N ASP A 229 -3.71 5.61 31.28
CA ASP A 229 -3.73 7.04 31.64
C ASP A 229 -2.42 7.52 32.28
N GLU A 230 -1.67 6.61 32.87
CA GLU A 230 -0.36 6.88 33.48
C GLU A 230 0.77 6.96 32.45
N MET A 231 0.56 6.48 31.23
CA MET A 231 1.57 6.53 30.17
C MET A 231 1.72 7.96 29.65
N THR A 232 2.84 8.61 29.96
CA THR A 232 3.13 9.99 29.59
C THR A 232 3.94 10.15 28.30
N SER A 233 4.53 9.06 27.82
CA SER A 233 5.32 9.05 26.57
C SER A 233 5.34 7.65 25.97
N TYR A 234 5.62 7.58 24.66
CA TYR A 234 5.78 6.31 23.94
C TYR A 234 6.87 6.42 22.87
N THR A 235 7.70 5.40 22.74
CA THR A 235 8.70 5.26 21.68
C THR A 235 8.22 4.27 20.66
N PHE A 236 8.02 4.72 19.42
CA PHE A 236 7.49 3.87 18.34
C PHE A 236 8.46 2.75 17.96
N LYS A 237 7.92 1.55 17.74
CA LYS A 237 8.69 0.36 17.33
C LYS A 237 8.77 0.21 15.83
N ASN A 238 7.84 0.82 15.09
CA ASN A 238 7.72 0.74 13.63
C ASN A 238 7.59 2.12 13.00
N ASN A 239 7.78 2.16 11.68
CA ASN A 239 7.50 3.32 10.84
C ASN A 239 6.04 3.30 10.38
N TYR A 240 5.46 4.49 10.22
CA TYR A 240 4.10 4.65 9.72
C TYR A 240 4.05 5.67 8.59
N TYR A 241 3.01 5.58 7.80
CA TYR A 241 2.75 6.46 6.66
C TYR A 241 1.33 6.99 6.75
N PHE A 242 1.10 8.11 6.08
CA PHE A 242 -0.21 8.71 5.97
C PHE A 242 -0.49 9.04 4.50
N ALA A 243 -1.65 8.60 3.96
CA ALA A 243 -1.92 8.70 2.54
C ALA A 243 -3.37 9.08 2.27
N PHE A 244 -3.57 10.00 1.29
CA PHE A 244 -4.88 10.49 0.86
C PHE A 244 -5.24 10.03 -0.55
N GLY A 245 -6.53 9.95 -0.83
CA GLY A 245 -7.01 9.90 -2.19
C GLY A 245 -6.97 11.27 -2.84
N ASP A 246 -6.57 11.31 -4.12
CA ASP A 246 -6.56 12.56 -4.89
C ASP A 246 -7.97 13.13 -5.09
N TYR A 247 -9.00 12.27 -5.10
CA TYR A 247 -10.41 12.67 -5.08
C TYR A 247 -10.86 12.94 -3.65
N SER A 248 -10.48 14.09 -3.11
CA SER A 248 -10.64 14.44 -1.69
C SER A 248 -12.08 14.43 -1.19
N VAL A 249 -13.06 14.61 -2.07
CA VAL A 249 -14.49 14.64 -1.73
C VAL A 249 -15.12 13.25 -1.66
N ASP A 250 -14.47 12.20 -2.18
CA ASP A 250 -14.96 10.82 -2.11
C ASP A 250 -13.77 9.83 -2.02
N SER A 251 -13.14 9.82 -0.87
CA SER A 251 -12.03 8.90 -0.62
C SER A 251 -12.03 8.42 0.82
N LYS A 252 -12.12 7.11 0.99
CA LYS A 252 -11.83 6.47 2.27
C LYS A 252 -10.32 6.25 2.39
N ASP A 253 -9.66 7.09 3.19
CA ASP A 253 -8.21 7.15 3.32
C ASP A 253 -7.75 7.44 4.75
N SER A 254 -6.49 7.78 4.96
CA SER A 254 -5.91 8.00 6.28
C SER A 254 -6.61 9.08 7.11
N ARG A 255 -7.35 10.00 6.49
CA ARG A 255 -8.21 10.96 7.22
C ARG A 255 -9.27 10.24 8.06
N TYR A 256 -9.62 9.01 7.69
CA TYR A 256 -10.65 8.22 8.38
C TYR A 256 -10.07 7.04 9.16
N PHE A 257 -9.13 6.29 8.58
CA PHE A 257 -8.59 5.10 9.22
C PHE A 257 -7.23 5.31 9.91
N GLY A 258 -6.60 6.48 9.76
CA GLY A 258 -5.35 6.81 10.42
C GLY A 258 -4.10 6.27 9.74
N PHE A 259 -3.17 5.78 10.53
CA PHE A 259 -1.82 5.41 10.12
C PHE A 259 -1.75 4.09 9.36
N ILE A 260 -0.82 4.03 8.39
CA ILE A 260 -0.51 2.84 7.60
C ILE A 260 0.83 2.29 8.10
N PRO A 261 0.87 1.09 8.72
CA PRO A 261 2.13 0.46 9.09
C PRO A 261 3.02 0.22 7.86
N GLU A 262 4.31 0.39 8.02
CA GLU A 262 5.31 0.15 6.96
C GLU A 262 5.16 -1.23 6.32
N ASP A 263 4.94 -2.25 7.14
CA ASP A 263 4.80 -3.64 6.69
C ASP A 263 3.55 -3.89 5.84
N PHE A 264 2.55 -3.00 5.88
CA PHE A 264 1.36 -3.13 5.04
C PHE A 264 1.58 -2.64 3.61
N ILE A 265 2.66 -1.89 3.36
CA ILE A 265 2.95 -1.34 2.03
C ILE A 265 3.46 -2.45 1.11
N ILE A 266 2.82 -2.58 -0.05
CA ILE A 266 3.16 -3.56 -1.10
C ILE A 266 4.26 -2.99 -2.00
N GLY A 267 4.13 -1.71 -2.40
CA GLY A 267 5.09 -1.05 -3.26
C GLY A 267 4.58 0.28 -3.81
N ILE A 268 5.37 0.90 -4.68
CA ILE A 268 5.11 2.20 -5.28
C ILE A 268 4.53 2.02 -6.68
N VAL A 269 3.49 2.77 -7.03
CA VAL A 269 2.92 2.80 -8.39
C VAL A 269 3.92 3.47 -9.33
N ALA A 270 4.42 2.70 -10.30
CA ALA A 270 5.45 3.16 -11.24
C ALA A 270 4.88 3.52 -12.64
N GLY A 271 3.62 3.20 -12.91
CA GLY A 271 2.97 3.51 -14.17
C GLY A 271 1.56 2.95 -14.25
N LYS A 272 0.76 3.53 -15.15
CA LYS A 272 -0.59 3.03 -15.46
C LYS A 272 -0.69 2.66 -16.93
N LYS A 273 -1.48 1.62 -17.23
CA LYS A 273 -1.97 1.37 -18.59
C LYS A 273 -3.35 1.99 -18.68
N VAL A 274 -3.45 3.08 -19.44
CA VAL A 274 -4.72 3.74 -19.73
C VAL A 274 -5.61 2.76 -20.49
N LYS A 275 -6.88 2.67 -20.15
CA LYS A 275 -7.88 2.00 -20.99
C LYS A 275 -7.89 2.70 -22.34
N ASN A 276 -7.62 1.98 -23.42
CA ASN A 276 -8.00 2.47 -24.75
C ASN A 276 -9.55 2.54 -24.75
N ASN A 277 -10.09 3.72 -24.59
CA ASN A 277 -11.51 3.96 -24.80
C ASN A 277 -11.68 4.18 -26.32
N PRO A 278 -12.28 3.23 -27.08
CA PRO A 278 -12.41 3.35 -28.53
C PRO A 278 -13.32 4.53 -28.97
N ASN A 279 -13.95 5.23 -28.01
CA ASN A 279 -14.89 6.32 -28.26
C ASN A 279 -14.36 7.72 -27.88
N GLN A 280 -13.08 7.89 -27.57
CA GLN A 280 -12.45 9.20 -27.46
C GLN A 280 -11.79 9.54 -28.81
N THR A 281 -12.56 10.07 -29.72
CA THR A 281 -12.08 10.95 -30.80
C THR A 281 -11.81 12.32 -30.19
N TYR A 282 -10.55 12.78 -30.32
CA TYR A 282 -10.08 14.12 -29.96
C TYR A 282 -10.69 15.17 -30.89
#